data_4229108b19572f54016bf7639fbbcd38
#
_entry.id   4229108b19572f54016bf7639fbbcd38
#
_cell.length_a   1.000
_cell.length_b   1.000
_cell.length_c   1.000
_cell.angle_alpha   90.00
_cell.angle_beta   90.00
_cell.angle_gamma   90.00
#
_symmetry.space_group_name_H-M   'P 1'
#
loop_
_entity.id
_entity.type
_entity.pdbx_description
1 polymer ?
#
loop_
_entity_poly.entity_id
_entity_poly.type
_entity_poly.pdbx_seq_one_letter_code
_entity_poly.pdbx_strand_id
1 'polypeptide(L)'
;MLKIRFLLLIYISNIFFGCSDISNQKTVVFFENPQFLVQEENLLIALGDTNSYKNLVQFLNNQNWINSFLIKKNALRPLEIYIESKEPKYIWREKFYLDNNLSKFLYSAEHSELLHLYMPIELVAEWIKVEKQIYEVVEAFHLAISSVSYTKAEGW
;
A
#
# COMPACT_ATOMS: atom_id res chain seq x y z
N MET A 1 -7.13 49.63 -30.81
CA MET A 1 -6.81 49.16 -29.44
C MET A 1 -7.57 47.89 -29.00
N LEU A 2 -8.74 47.62 -29.54
CA LEU A 2 -9.54 46.42 -29.12
C LEU A 2 -8.91 45.08 -29.60
N LYS A 3 -8.31 45.03 -30.79
CA LYS A 3 -7.71 43.82 -31.37
C LYS A 3 -6.49 43.31 -30.62
N ILE A 4 -5.69 44.19 -30.00
CA ILE A 4 -4.49 43.80 -29.25
C ILE A 4 -4.87 43.17 -27.90
N ARG A 5 -5.94 43.66 -27.25
CA ARG A 5 -6.44 43.08 -25.99
C ARG A 5 -7.01 41.68 -26.18
N PHE A 6 -7.63 41.39 -27.32
CA PHE A 6 -8.17 40.05 -27.62
C PHE A 6 -7.07 39.02 -27.89
N LEU A 7 -6.01 39.43 -28.60
CA LEU A 7 -4.84 38.57 -28.84
C LEU A 7 -4.08 38.25 -27.56
N LEU A 8 -3.97 39.20 -26.63
CA LEU A 8 -3.32 38.99 -25.35
C LEU A 8 -4.11 38.04 -24.46
N LEU A 9 -5.43 38.07 -24.47
CA LEU A 9 -6.32 37.16 -23.76
C LEU A 9 -6.21 35.71 -24.29
N ILE A 10 -6.09 35.53 -25.61
CA ILE A 10 -5.90 34.20 -26.24
C ILE A 10 -4.51 33.65 -25.89
N TYR A 11 -3.49 34.51 -25.81
CA TYR A 11 -2.14 34.07 -25.43
C TYR A 11 -2.07 33.65 -23.95
N ILE A 12 -2.75 34.34 -23.03
CA ILE A 12 -2.83 33.98 -21.62
C ILE A 12 -3.63 32.70 -21.41
N SER A 13 -4.71 32.46 -22.17
CA SER A 13 -5.49 31.23 -22.05
C SER A 13 -4.72 29.96 -22.45
N ASN A 14 -3.78 30.08 -23.41
CA ASN A 14 -2.93 28.95 -23.80
C ASN A 14 -1.84 28.59 -22.77
N ILE A 15 -1.50 29.49 -21.84
CA ILE A 15 -0.53 29.22 -20.77
C ILE A 15 -1.15 28.38 -19.66
N PHE A 16 -2.48 28.40 -19.50
CA PHE A 16 -3.18 27.64 -18.44
C PHE A 16 -3.62 26.24 -18.85
N PHE A 17 -3.57 25.88 -20.15
CA PHE A 17 -3.87 24.52 -20.63
C PHE A 17 -2.63 23.65 -20.84
N GLY A 18 -1.57 23.88 -20.09
CA GLY A 18 -0.46 22.95 -20.02
C GLY A 18 -0.93 21.65 -19.37
N CYS A 19 -1.35 20.66 -20.16
CA CYS A 19 -1.35 19.29 -19.73
C CYS A 19 0.02 19.00 -19.13
N SER A 20 0.07 18.79 -17.84
CA SER A 20 1.31 18.54 -17.14
C SER A 20 1.79 17.12 -17.43
N ASP A 21 2.44 16.99 -18.57
CA ASP A 21 3.22 15.81 -18.88
C ASP A 21 4.32 15.66 -17.84
N ILE A 22 4.36 14.54 -17.13
CA ILE A 22 5.41 14.22 -16.14
C ILE A 22 6.58 13.49 -16.81
N SER A 23 6.55 13.28 -18.13
CA SER A 23 7.50 12.46 -18.88
C SER A 23 8.97 12.87 -18.73
N ASN A 24 9.26 14.10 -18.30
CA ASN A 24 10.62 14.61 -18.11
C ASN A 24 10.93 15.01 -16.65
N GLN A 25 9.99 14.81 -15.74
CA GLN A 25 10.20 15.20 -14.34
C GLN A 25 10.78 14.02 -13.55
N LYS A 26 11.97 14.21 -12.94
CA LYS A 26 12.55 13.21 -12.03
C LYS A 26 11.56 12.91 -10.91
N THR A 27 11.30 11.63 -10.67
CA THR A 27 10.43 11.17 -9.57
C THR A 27 11.30 10.70 -8.42
N VAL A 28 10.91 11.07 -7.20
CA VAL A 28 11.53 10.61 -5.94
C VAL A 28 10.44 9.97 -5.11
N VAL A 29 10.68 8.75 -4.64
CA VAL A 29 9.74 8.00 -3.81
C VAL A 29 10.30 7.87 -2.40
N PHE A 30 9.44 8.10 -1.41
CA PHE A 30 9.72 7.94 0.00
C PHE A 30 8.76 6.92 0.58
N PHE A 31 9.30 5.84 1.17
CA PHE A 31 8.52 4.87 1.92
C PHE A 31 8.58 5.27 3.40
N GLU A 32 7.43 5.59 3.99
CA GLU A 32 7.36 6.04 5.40
C GLU A 32 7.49 4.86 6.36
N ASN A 33 6.98 3.69 5.97
CA ASN A 33 7.05 2.46 6.74
C ASN A 33 7.33 1.29 5.79
N PRO A 34 8.60 1.06 5.39
CA PRO A 34 8.94 0.01 4.44
C PRO A 34 8.67 -1.37 5.04
N GLN A 35 7.75 -2.13 4.44
CA GLN A 35 7.34 -3.46 4.89
C GLN A 35 7.59 -4.54 3.84
N PHE A 36 7.73 -4.16 2.57
CA PHE A 36 7.73 -5.09 1.44
C PHE A 36 8.79 -4.72 0.41
N LEU A 37 10.04 -5.13 0.65
CA LEU A 37 11.18 -4.74 -0.19
C LEU A 37 11.00 -5.12 -1.67
N VAL A 38 10.45 -6.32 -1.95
CA VAL A 38 10.22 -6.77 -3.33
C VAL A 38 9.15 -5.95 -4.04
N GLN A 39 8.05 -5.62 -3.34
CA GLN A 39 6.98 -4.80 -3.90
C GLN A 39 7.42 -3.35 -4.10
N GLU A 40 8.23 -2.82 -3.17
CA GLU A 40 8.79 -1.48 -3.24
C GLU A 40 9.75 -1.35 -4.43
N GLU A 41 10.63 -2.33 -4.65
CA GLU A 41 11.53 -2.38 -5.79
C GLU A 41 10.76 -2.47 -7.11
N ASN A 42 9.77 -3.37 -7.21
CA ASN A 42 8.92 -3.50 -8.39
C ASN A 42 8.14 -2.22 -8.69
N LEU A 43 7.68 -1.52 -7.66
CA LEU A 43 7.00 -0.24 -7.81
C LEU A 43 7.94 0.82 -8.38
N LEU A 44 9.18 0.92 -7.89
CA LEU A 44 10.18 1.86 -8.40
C LEU A 44 10.47 1.64 -9.88
N ILE A 45 10.57 0.38 -10.31
CA ILE A 45 10.78 0.01 -11.73
C ILE A 45 9.58 0.45 -12.56
N ALA A 46 8.35 0.12 -12.12
CA ALA A 46 7.14 0.44 -12.85
C ALA A 46 6.83 1.95 -12.93
N LEU A 47 7.26 2.73 -11.94
CA LEU A 47 7.11 4.18 -11.94
C LEU A 47 7.97 4.86 -13.03
N GLY A 48 9.09 4.24 -13.43
CA GLY A 48 9.94 4.72 -14.53
C GLY A 48 9.21 4.78 -15.87
N ASP A 49 8.21 3.94 -16.07
CA ASP A 49 7.42 3.83 -17.31
C ASP A 49 6.13 4.67 -17.30
N THR A 50 5.85 5.37 -16.19
CA THR A 50 4.58 6.08 -16.02
C THR A 50 4.65 7.50 -16.59
N ASN A 51 3.96 7.73 -17.72
CA ASN A 51 4.05 8.97 -18.50
C ASN A 51 3.01 10.05 -18.14
N SER A 52 2.02 9.75 -17.28
CA SER A 52 0.99 10.73 -16.93
C SER A 52 0.59 10.66 -15.45
N TYR A 53 0.21 11.79 -14.88
CA TYR A 53 -0.26 11.88 -13.49
C TYR A 53 -1.48 10.99 -13.22
N LYS A 54 -2.43 10.93 -14.16
CA LYS A 54 -3.62 10.08 -14.02
C LYS A 54 -3.25 8.59 -13.95
N ASN A 55 -2.34 8.15 -14.82
CA ASN A 55 -1.88 6.77 -14.83
C ASN A 55 -1.12 6.43 -13.54
N LEU A 56 -0.30 7.36 -13.04
CA LEU A 56 0.41 7.23 -11.76
C LEU A 56 -0.57 7.01 -10.59
N VAL A 57 -1.58 7.88 -10.45
CA VAL A 57 -2.59 7.76 -9.39
C VAL A 57 -3.35 6.44 -9.51
N GLN A 58 -3.76 6.05 -10.71
CA GLN A 58 -4.44 4.78 -10.94
C GLN A 58 -3.55 3.59 -10.61
N PHE A 59 -2.28 3.65 -11.00
CA PHE A 59 -1.31 2.60 -10.70
C PHE A 59 -1.11 2.43 -9.19
N LEU A 60 -0.91 3.51 -8.44
CA LEU A 60 -0.75 3.46 -6.99
C LEU A 60 -2.02 2.95 -6.28
N ASN A 61 -3.20 3.37 -6.71
CA ASN A 61 -4.48 2.88 -6.17
C ASN A 61 -4.71 1.37 -6.39
N ASN A 62 -4.09 0.79 -7.42
CA ASN A 62 -4.19 -0.64 -7.71
C ASN A 62 -3.24 -1.50 -6.87
N GLN A 63 -2.32 -0.87 -6.12
CA GLN A 63 -1.41 -1.60 -5.23
C GLN A 63 -2.11 -1.94 -3.93
N ASN A 64 -2.46 -3.19 -3.72
CA ASN A 64 -3.25 -3.63 -2.55
C ASN A 64 -2.47 -3.61 -1.22
N TRP A 65 -1.13 -3.53 -1.27
CA TRP A 65 -0.24 -3.42 -0.13
C TRP A 65 -0.01 -1.97 0.35
N ILE A 66 -0.39 -0.97 -0.47
CA ILE A 66 -0.33 0.43 -0.08
C ILE A 66 -1.54 0.76 0.80
N ASN A 67 -1.27 1.37 1.95
CA ASN A 67 -2.29 1.91 2.86
C ASN A 67 -2.74 3.28 2.39
N SER A 68 -1.78 4.18 2.21
CA SER A 68 -2.03 5.54 1.73
C SER A 68 -0.85 6.07 0.90
N PHE A 69 -1.09 7.09 0.08
CA PHE A 69 -0.01 7.79 -0.60
C PHE A 69 -0.34 9.28 -0.78
N LEU A 70 0.72 10.08 -0.82
CA LEU A 70 0.67 11.51 -1.09
C LEU A 70 1.60 11.86 -2.24
N ILE A 71 1.11 12.57 -3.25
CA ILE A 71 1.91 13.05 -4.37
C ILE A 71 2.06 14.56 -4.26
N LYS A 72 3.30 15.04 -4.13
CA LYS A 72 3.64 16.46 -4.14
C LYS A 72 4.23 16.85 -5.49
N LYS A 73 3.54 17.71 -6.20
CA LYS A 73 3.99 18.26 -7.49
C LYS A 73 4.39 19.71 -7.33
N ASN A 74 5.61 20.02 -7.74
CA ASN A 74 6.12 21.38 -7.81
C ASN A 74 6.76 21.58 -9.19
N ALA A 75 6.52 22.73 -9.84
CA ALA A 75 7.01 23.03 -11.18
C ALA A 75 8.55 23.01 -11.30
N LEU A 76 9.27 23.29 -10.20
CA LEU A 76 10.73 23.44 -10.16
C LEU A 76 11.44 22.31 -9.39
N ARG A 77 10.72 21.32 -8.89
CA ARG A 77 11.28 20.22 -8.10
C ARG A 77 10.88 18.87 -8.67
N PRO A 78 11.60 17.79 -8.33
CA PRO A 78 11.16 16.44 -8.64
C PRO A 78 9.74 16.19 -8.16
N LEU A 79 9.05 15.28 -8.82
CA LEU A 79 7.79 14.74 -8.33
C LEU A 79 8.10 13.90 -7.08
N GLU A 80 7.52 14.24 -5.96
CA GLU A 80 7.71 13.51 -4.70
C GLU A 80 6.49 12.66 -4.42
N ILE A 81 6.70 11.37 -4.17
CA ILE A 81 5.65 10.40 -3.82
C ILE A 81 6.00 9.84 -2.45
N TYR A 82 5.11 10.02 -1.49
CA TYR A 82 5.21 9.47 -0.16
C TYR A 82 4.23 8.30 -0.08
N ILE A 83 4.72 7.13 0.31
CA ILE A 83 3.94 5.89 0.35
C ILE A 83 4.01 5.32 1.76
N GLU A 84 2.84 5.06 2.32
CA GLU A 84 2.66 4.33 3.55
C GLU A 84 2.21 2.91 3.23
N SER A 85 2.97 1.91 3.65
CA SER A 85 2.64 0.49 3.47
C SER A 85 1.63 0.03 4.52
N LYS A 86 0.80 -0.96 4.19
CA LYS A 86 -0.01 -1.67 5.18
C LYS A 86 0.91 -2.47 6.09
N GLU A 87 0.56 -2.52 7.36
CA GLU A 87 1.27 -3.31 8.35
C GLU A 87 0.66 -4.73 8.41
N PRO A 88 1.43 -5.78 8.07
CA PRO A 88 0.95 -7.15 8.15
C PRO A 88 0.88 -7.57 9.62
N LYS A 89 -0.25 -8.18 10.02
CA LYS A 89 -0.44 -8.71 11.38
C LYS A 89 -0.47 -10.24 11.40
N TYR A 90 -1.07 -10.85 10.39
CA TYR A 90 -1.19 -12.29 10.27
C TYR A 90 -0.89 -12.77 8.86
N ILE A 91 -0.49 -14.04 8.72
CA ILE A 91 -0.46 -14.77 7.46
C ILE A 91 -1.70 -15.65 7.38
N TRP A 92 -2.56 -15.42 6.39
CA TRP A 92 -3.78 -16.19 6.22
C TRP A 92 -3.66 -17.19 5.07
N ARG A 93 -3.72 -18.49 5.45
CA ARG A 93 -3.64 -19.63 4.53
C ARG A 93 -2.42 -19.62 3.58
N GLU A 94 -1.31 -19.01 4.01
CA GLU A 94 -0.08 -18.86 3.20
C GLU A 94 -0.28 -18.18 1.83
N LYS A 95 -1.36 -17.40 1.69
CA LYS A 95 -1.69 -16.71 0.43
C LYS A 95 -1.82 -15.22 0.58
N PHE A 96 -2.17 -14.77 1.77
CA PHE A 96 -2.45 -13.37 2.04
C PHE A 96 -1.87 -12.95 3.39
N TYR A 97 -1.48 -11.69 3.47
CA TYR A 97 -1.41 -11.00 4.74
C TYR A 97 -2.80 -10.48 5.13
N LEU A 98 -3.03 -10.34 6.42
CA LEU A 98 -4.13 -9.56 6.98
C LEU A 98 -3.54 -8.42 7.82
N ASP A 99 -4.07 -7.22 7.62
CA ASP A 99 -3.78 -6.07 8.50
C ASP A 99 -4.68 -6.08 9.76
N ASN A 100 -4.54 -5.04 10.59
CA ASN A 100 -5.37 -4.86 11.80
C ASN A 100 -6.88 -4.75 11.51
N ASN A 101 -7.26 -4.37 10.28
CA ASN A 101 -8.65 -4.26 9.82
C ASN A 101 -9.14 -5.51 9.10
N LEU A 102 -8.34 -6.59 9.09
CA LEU A 102 -8.57 -7.82 8.34
C LEU A 102 -8.66 -7.61 6.81
N SER A 103 -8.10 -6.52 6.31
CA SER A 103 -7.94 -6.29 4.88
C SER A 103 -6.88 -7.24 4.33
N LYS A 104 -7.23 -7.93 3.24
CA LYS A 104 -6.33 -8.90 2.59
C LYS A 104 -5.41 -8.20 1.60
N PHE A 105 -4.14 -8.58 1.62
CA PHE A 105 -3.18 -8.21 0.59
C PHE A 105 -2.17 -9.34 0.34
N LEU A 106 -1.46 -9.27 -0.78
CA LEU A 106 -0.67 -10.38 -1.26
C LEU A 106 0.47 -10.76 -0.31
N TYR A 107 0.58 -12.04 0.01
CA TYR A 107 1.68 -12.62 0.77
C TYR A 107 2.97 -12.69 -0.06
N SER A 108 4.08 -12.17 0.47
CA SER A 108 5.39 -12.14 -0.19
C SER A 108 6.47 -12.97 0.52
N ALA A 109 6.12 -13.65 1.59
CA ALA A 109 7.02 -14.42 2.47
C ALA A 109 8.10 -13.59 3.21
N GLU A 110 8.00 -12.26 3.22
CA GLU A 110 8.97 -11.37 3.89
C GLU A 110 8.78 -11.30 5.42
N HIS A 111 7.61 -11.70 5.93
CA HIS A 111 7.24 -11.67 7.35
C HIS A 111 6.82 -13.06 7.83
N SER A 112 7.70 -14.05 7.63
CA SER A 112 7.43 -15.46 7.98
C SER A 112 7.30 -15.72 9.47
N GLU A 113 7.71 -14.77 10.32
CA GLU A 113 7.58 -14.81 11.79
C GLU A 113 6.17 -14.51 12.30
N LEU A 114 5.29 -13.98 11.46
CA LEU A 114 3.92 -13.67 11.84
C LEU A 114 3.10 -14.94 12.06
N LEU A 115 2.06 -14.81 12.88
CA LEU A 115 1.14 -15.91 13.16
C LEU A 115 0.40 -16.38 11.90
N HIS A 116 0.48 -17.69 11.62
CA HIS A 116 -0.23 -18.32 10.53
C HIS A 116 -1.65 -18.73 10.92
N LEU A 117 -2.66 -18.28 10.17
CA LEU A 117 -4.07 -18.58 10.41
C LEU A 117 -4.64 -19.49 9.32
N TYR A 118 -5.02 -20.71 9.69
CA TYR A 118 -5.64 -21.72 8.83
C TYR A 118 -7.11 -21.91 9.18
N MET A 119 -7.91 -20.87 8.97
CA MET A 119 -9.34 -20.86 9.30
C MET A 119 -10.14 -20.04 8.29
N PRO A 120 -11.49 -20.17 8.25
CA PRO A 120 -12.37 -19.24 7.56
C PRO A 120 -12.16 -17.80 8.05
N ILE A 121 -12.29 -16.82 7.14
CA ILE A 121 -12.03 -15.40 7.48
C ILE A 121 -12.98 -14.87 8.57
N GLU A 122 -14.20 -15.43 8.61
CA GLU A 122 -15.22 -15.06 9.59
C GLU A 122 -14.81 -15.43 11.02
N LEU A 123 -13.98 -16.48 11.16
CA LEU A 123 -13.47 -16.93 12.47
C LEU A 123 -12.21 -16.18 12.92
N VAL A 124 -11.55 -15.45 12.03
CA VAL A 124 -10.40 -14.62 12.43
C VAL A 124 -10.83 -13.55 13.44
N ALA A 125 -12.03 -12.98 13.27
CA ALA A 125 -12.56 -12.02 14.24
C ALA A 125 -12.82 -12.65 15.63
N GLU A 126 -13.17 -13.94 15.68
CA GLU A 126 -13.32 -14.67 16.94
C GLU A 126 -11.97 -14.95 17.59
N TRP A 127 -10.99 -15.35 16.78
CA TRP A 127 -9.61 -15.52 17.25
C TRP A 127 -9.07 -14.24 17.91
N ILE A 128 -9.21 -13.08 17.28
CA ILE A 128 -8.73 -11.79 17.81
C ILE A 128 -9.30 -11.48 19.19
N LYS A 129 -10.53 -11.88 19.48
CA LYS A 129 -11.15 -11.65 20.80
C LYS A 129 -10.46 -12.44 21.92
N VAL A 130 -9.92 -13.60 21.62
CA VAL A 130 -9.31 -14.51 22.58
C VAL A 130 -7.77 -14.53 22.51
N GLU A 131 -7.21 -14.01 21.43
CA GLU A 131 -5.78 -14.02 21.14
C GLU A 131 -4.93 -13.58 22.33
N LYS A 132 -5.25 -12.43 22.93
CA LYS A 132 -4.52 -11.89 24.05
C LYS A 132 -4.50 -12.84 25.26
N GLN A 133 -5.64 -13.43 25.58
CA GLN A 133 -5.76 -14.35 26.72
C GLN A 133 -4.94 -15.63 26.48
N ILE A 134 -4.94 -16.12 25.24
CA ILE A 134 -4.17 -17.30 24.85
C ILE A 134 -2.68 -17.00 24.93
N TYR A 135 -2.23 -15.83 24.44
CA TYR A 135 -0.82 -15.44 24.56
C TYR A 135 -0.37 -15.31 26.02
N GLU A 136 -1.16 -14.72 26.90
CA GLU A 136 -0.86 -14.61 28.33
C GLU A 136 -0.63 -15.99 28.97
N VAL A 137 -1.43 -16.99 28.61
CA VAL A 137 -1.28 -18.36 29.11
C VAL A 137 -0.02 -19.03 28.52
N VAL A 138 0.17 -18.94 27.22
CA VAL A 138 1.27 -19.60 26.50
C VAL A 138 2.64 -19.03 26.94
N GLU A 139 2.71 -17.71 27.12
CA GLU A 139 3.91 -17.01 27.58
C GLU A 139 4.31 -17.44 29.01
N ALA A 140 3.33 -17.68 29.89
CA ALA A 140 3.60 -18.19 31.25
C ALA A 140 4.31 -19.55 31.23
N PHE A 141 4.20 -20.31 30.15
CA PHE A 141 4.91 -21.58 29.93
C PHE A 141 6.16 -21.45 29.06
N HIS A 142 6.59 -20.24 28.71
CA HIS A 142 7.71 -19.97 27.79
C HIS A 142 7.54 -20.61 26.39
N LEU A 143 6.31 -20.72 25.94
CA LEU A 143 5.96 -21.24 24.63
C LEU A 143 5.63 -20.10 23.65
N ALA A 144 5.71 -20.38 22.34
CA ALA A 144 5.31 -19.47 21.29
C ALA A 144 4.29 -20.15 20.37
N ILE A 145 3.31 -19.40 19.89
CA ILE A 145 2.33 -19.87 18.91
C ILE A 145 2.81 -19.43 17.54
N SER A 146 3.03 -20.39 16.64
CA SER A 146 3.39 -20.12 15.24
C SER A 146 2.20 -20.22 14.29
N SER A 147 1.19 -21.03 14.65
CA SER A 147 0.00 -21.21 13.82
C SER A 147 -1.24 -21.52 14.64
N VAL A 148 -2.39 -21.14 14.08
CA VAL A 148 -3.71 -21.47 14.60
C VAL A 148 -4.56 -22.05 13.46
N SER A 149 -5.17 -23.21 13.70
CA SER A 149 -6.02 -23.88 12.73
C SER A 149 -7.39 -24.14 13.30
N TYR A 150 -8.40 -24.09 12.42
CA TYR A 150 -9.77 -24.47 12.74
C TYR A 150 -10.26 -25.49 11.74
N THR A 151 -10.78 -26.60 12.24
CA THR A 151 -11.49 -27.60 11.43
C THR A 151 -12.91 -27.78 11.96
N LYS A 152 -13.88 -28.06 11.06
CA LYS A 152 -15.27 -28.28 11.48
C LYS A 152 -15.44 -29.53 12.39
N ALA A 153 -14.51 -30.48 12.31
CA ALA A 153 -14.57 -31.71 13.06
C ALA A 153 -13.99 -31.57 14.48
N GLU A 154 -12.95 -30.74 14.65
CA GLU A 154 -12.15 -30.66 15.87
C GLU A 154 -12.31 -29.31 16.60
N GLY A 155 -12.86 -28.32 15.92
CA GLY A 155 -12.91 -26.94 16.43
C GLY A 155 -11.56 -26.24 16.31
N TRP A 156 -11.18 -25.55 17.38
CA TRP A 156 -9.88 -24.83 17.49
C TRP A 156 -8.75 -25.76 17.86
#